data_706b56b4367a1b555261a55603ad5c62
#
_entry.id   706b56b4367a1b555261a55603ad5c62
#
_cell.length_a   1.000
_cell.length_b   1.000
_cell.length_c   1.000
_cell.angle_alpha   90.00
_cell.angle_beta   90.00
_cell.angle_gamma   90.00
#
_symmetry.space_group_name_H-M   'P 1'
#
loop_
_entity.id
_entity.type
_entity.pdbx_description
1 polymer ?
#
loop_
_entity_poly.entity_id
_entity_poly.type
_entity_poly.pdbx_seq_one_letter_code
_entity_poly.pdbx_strand_id
1 'polypeptide(L)'
;GPFLLLARVEGREAVGFQMEVRLADLEPDLAGLKALSPAHLLDYDPATRLLRLDMAFAKPVKDREAFRLLLTPQKPLVPRLSPKVVFYDKEGKPLGQPLPRGKPFAELLRLAQAWGREGKALKEDLDGDGKVGEADLRLLAQDYFPKPESPSPDAPGGGEGQASGDEQVC
;
A
#
# COMPACT_ATOMS: atom_id res chain seq x y z
N GLY A 1 -10.15 5.02 -22.44
CA GLY A 1 -9.01 4.11 -22.30
C GLY A 1 -8.58 3.96 -20.86
N PRO A 2 -7.62 3.10 -20.59
CA PRO A 2 -7.15 2.89 -19.23
C PRO A 2 -6.43 4.10 -18.66
N PHE A 3 -6.40 4.16 -17.33
CA PHE A 3 -5.69 5.19 -16.58
C PHE A 3 -4.55 4.54 -15.80
N LEU A 4 -3.55 5.34 -15.48
CA LEU A 4 -2.39 4.86 -14.75
C LEU A 4 -2.35 5.51 -13.38
N LEU A 5 -2.41 4.68 -12.33
CA LEU A 5 -2.17 5.13 -10.97
C LEU A 5 -0.68 4.97 -10.70
N LEU A 6 -0.04 6.08 -10.41
CA LEU A 6 1.41 6.15 -10.30
C LEU A 6 1.79 6.85 -9.01
N ALA A 7 2.76 6.32 -8.30
CA ALA A 7 3.31 6.98 -7.13
C ALA A 7 4.80 7.18 -7.29
N ARG A 8 5.27 8.36 -6.91
CA ARG A 8 6.69 8.71 -6.90
C ARG A 8 7.06 9.19 -5.51
N VAL A 9 8.28 8.86 -5.11
CA VAL A 9 8.88 9.47 -3.93
C VAL A 9 9.59 10.73 -4.42
N GLU A 10 9.15 11.89 -3.93
CA GLU A 10 9.64 13.17 -4.43
C GLU A 10 10.13 14.06 -3.30
N GLY A 11 11.23 14.74 -3.54
CA GLY A 11 11.69 15.84 -2.70
C GLY A 11 12.41 15.48 -1.43
N ARG A 12 12.14 14.32 -0.84
CA ARG A 12 12.85 13.86 0.35
C ARG A 12 12.96 12.35 0.32
N GLU A 13 13.94 11.83 1.06
CA GLU A 13 14.13 10.40 1.13
C GLU A 13 13.05 9.72 1.95
N ALA A 14 12.65 8.53 1.51
CA ALA A 14 11.68 7.71 2.23
C ALA A 14 12.12 6.25 2.21
N VAL A 15 11.78 5.53 3.27
CA VAL A 15 12.00 4.09 3.32
C VAL A 15 10.73 3.30 3.01
N GLY A 16 9.65 3.98 2.69
CA GLY A 16 8.42 3.33 2.29
C GLY A 16 7.20 4.21 2.47
N PHE A 17 6.04 3.60 2.28
CA PHE A 17 4.77 4.32 2.41
C PHE A 17 3.63 3.35 2.67
N GLN A 18 2.54 3.89 3.18
CA GLN A 18 1.24 3.24 3.25
C GLN A 18 0.29 4.03 2.36
N MET A 19 -0.57 3.33 1.63
CA MET A 19 -1.53 3.98 0.75
C MET A 19 -2.87 3.28 0.82
N GLU A 20 -3.94 4.06 0.69
CA GLU A 20 -5.25 3.51 0.42
C GLU A 20 -6.03 4.46 -0.47
N VAL A 21 -6.85 3.90 -1.37
CA VAL A 21 -7.63 4.68 -2.31
C VAL A 21 -8.87 3.89 -2.72
N ARG A 22 -10.01 4.57 -2.84
CA ARG A 22 -11.20 3.98 -3.40
C ARG A 22 -11.20 4.19 -4.90
N LEU A 23 -11.41 3.10 -5.63
CA LEU A 23 -11.28 3.12 -7.07
C LEU A 23 -12.59 3.42 -7.81
N ALA A 24 -13.72 3.48 -7.10
CA ALA A 24 -15.02 3.74 -7.70
C ALA A 24 -15.26 2.77 -8.87
N ASP A 25 -15.49 3.29 -10.07
CA ASP A 25 -15.78 2.46 -11.25
C ASP A 25 -14.54 2.10 -12.07
N LEU A 26 -13.37 2.14 -11.43
CA LEU A 26 -12.11 1.75 -12.06
C LEU A 26 -11.70 0.36 -11.59
N GLU A 27 -11.37 -0.52 -12.52
CA GLU A 27 -10.95 -1.88 -12.20
C GLU A 27 -9.42 -1.99 -12.25
N PRO A 28 -8.77 -2.42 -11.17
CA PRO A 28 -7.31 -2.49 -11.15
C PRO A 28 -6.79 -3.76 -11.82
N ASP A 29 -5.71 -3.64 -12.57
CA ASP A 29 -4.96 -4.78 -13.06
C ASP A 29 -3.92 -5.16 -12.01
N LEU A 30 -4.37 -5.93 -11.00
CA LEU A 30 -3.52 -6.26 -9.86
C LEU A 30 -2.30 -7.08 -10.26
N ALA A 31 -2.48 -8.00 -11.21
CA ALA A 31 -1.36 -8.83 -11.67
C ALA A 31 -0.31 -8.02 -12.41
N GLY A 32 -0.71 -6.88 -12.97
CA GLY A 32 0.19 -6.01 -13.71
C GLY A 32 0.87 -4.94 -12.86
N LEU A 33 0.69 -4.97 -11.54
CA LEU A 33 1.35 -4.01 -10.67
C LEU A 33 2.86 -4.06 -10.86
N LYS A 34 3.48 -2.90 -11.08
CA LYS A 34 4.93 -2.77 -11.13
C LYS A 34 5.37 -2.02 -9.89
N ALA A 35 6.16 -2.68 -9.07
CA ALA A 35 6.59 -2.16 -7.78
C ALA A 35 8.11 -2.08 -7.72
N LEU A 36 8.60 -1.00 -7.15
CA LEU A 36 10.05 -0.79 -6.99
C LEU A 36 10.65 -1.80 -6.02
N SER A 37 9.90 -2.22 -5.01
CA SER A 37 10.40 -3.12 -3.98
C SER A 37 9.59 -4.41 -3.96
N PRO A 38 10.24 -5.57 -3.76
CA PRO A 38 9.50 -6.81 -3.56
C PRO A 38 8.81 -6.87 -2.19
N ALA A 39 9.24 -6.06 -1.24
CA ALA A 39 8.62 -6.01 0.09
C ALA A 39 7.42 -5.07 0.04
N HIS A 40 6.34 -5.54 -0.54
CA HIS A 40 5.08 -4.80 -0.57
C HIS A 40 3.91 -5.75 -0.33
N LEU A 41 2.87 -5.19 0.24
CA LEU A 41 1.63 -5.90 0.52
C LEU A 41 0.48 -5.15 -0.15
N LEU A 42 -0.33 -5.89 -0.89
CA LEU A 42 -1.43 -5.34 -1.65
C LEU A 42 -2.73 -6.00 -1.21
N ASP A 43 -3.76 -5.20 -0.98
CA ASP A 43 -5.08 -5.68 -0.67
C ASP A 43 -6.11 -4.90 -1.48
N TYR A 44 -7.02 -5.61 -2.11
CA TYR A 44 -8.12 -4.99 -2.82
C TYR A 44 -9.42 -5.67 -2.45
N ASP A 45 -10.38 -4.88 -1.97
CA ASP A 45 -11.69 -5.37 -1.64
C ASP A 45 -12.68 -4.95 -2.74
N PRO A 46 -13.15 -5.90 -3.56
CA PRO A 46 -14.06 -5.54 -4.65
C PRO A 46 -15.43 -5.05 -4.18
N ALA A 47 -15.84 -5.42 -2.96
CA ALA A 47 -17.13 -4.97 -2.44
C ALA A 47 -17.13 -3.49 -2.09
N THR A 48 -16.07 -3.01 -1.45
CA THR A 48 -15.95 -1.60 -1.07
C THR A 48 -15.11 -0.80 -2.05
N ARG A 49 -14.46 -1.47 -3.00
CA ARG A 49 -13.58 -0.86 -4.01
C ARG A 49 -12.36 -0.21 -3.40
N LEU A 50 -11.99 -0.60 -2.19
CA LEU A 50 -10.84 -0.06 -1.50
C LEU A 50 -9.57 -0.81 -1.87
N LEU A 51 -8.59 -0.09 -2.37
CA LEU A 51 -7.25 -0.60 -2.68
C LEU A 51 -6.29 -0.10 -1.61
N ARG A 52 -5.51 -1.01 -1.04
CA ARG A 52 -4.49 -0.66 -0.04
C ARG A 52 -3.17 -1.26 -0.48
N LEU A 53 -2.11 -0.49 -0.38
CA LEU A 53 -0.76 -0.92 -0.76
C LEU A 53 0.24 -0.31 0.19
N ASP A 54 0.99 -1.16 0.87
CA ASP A 54 2.11 -0.74 1.69
C ASP A 54 3.39 -1.28 1.07
N MET A 55 4.43 -0.46 1.04
CA MET A 55 5.71 -0.85 0.44
C MET A 55 6.86 -0.31 1.27
N ALA A 56 7.85 -1.16 1.49
CA ALA A 56 9.06 -0.77 2.18
C ALA A 56 10.27 -1.00 1.30
N PHE A 57 11.25 -0.13 1.42
CA PHE A 57 12.48 -0.19 0.64
C PHE A 57 13.64 -0.64 1.52
N ALA A 58 14.53 -1.43 0.96
CA ALA A 58 15.71 -1.88 1.70
C ALA A 58 16.62 -0.71 2.10
N LYS A 59 16.63 0.34 1.28
CA LYS A 59 17.40 1.56 1.51
C LYS A 59 16.53 2.75 1.16
N PRO A 60 16.80 3.93 1.75
CA PRO A 60 16.00 5.11 1.39
C PRO A 60 16.07 5.41 -0.10
N VAL A 61 14.95 5.83 -0.66
CA VAL A 61 14.86 6.24 -2.06
C VAL A 61 14.37 7.68 -2.13
N LYS A 62 14.74 8.34 -3.22
CA LYS A 62 14.34 9.73 -3.47
C LYS A 62 14.20 9.92 -4.98
N ASP A 63 13.16 10.66 -5.35
CA ASP A 63 12.91 11.05 -6.75
C ASP A 63 12.82 9.83 -7.67
N ARG A 64 12.09 8.81 -7.23
CA ARG A 64 11.87 7.59 -7.99
C ARG A 64 10.42 7.18 -7.98
N GLU A 65 10.02 6.52 -9.05
CA GLU A 65 8.71 5.90 -9.14
C GLU A 65 8.66 4.68 -8.22
N ALA A 66 7.68 4.64 -7.33
CA ALA A 66 7.53 3.54 -6.38
C ALA A 66 6.65 2.43 -6.94
N PHE A 67 5.57 2.77 -7.65
CA PHE A 67 4.73 1.77 -8.30
C PHE A 67 3.94 2.39 -9.44
N ARG A 68 3.42 1.52 -10.31
CA ARG A 68 2.42 1.89 -11.30
C ARG A 68 1.40 0.77 -11.43
N LEU A 69 0.15 1.17 -11.56
CA LEU A 69 -0.97 0.25 -11.63
C LEU A 69 -1.96 0.76 -12.68
N LEU A 70 -2.32 -0.12 -13.61
CA LEU A 70 -3.28 0.21 -14.64
C LEU A 70 -4.70 0.07 -14.11
N LEU A 71 -5.54 1.07 -14.37
CA LEU A 71 -6.93 1.09 -13.98
C LEU A 71 -7.81 1.21 -15.21
N THR A 72 -8.79 0.33 -15.35
CA THR A 72 -9.68 0.33 -16.50
C THR A 72 -11.08 0.80 -16.09
N PRO A 73 -11.62 1.85 -16.73
CA PRO A 73 -12.96 2.29 -16.39
C PRO A 73 -14.00 1.28 -16.81
N GLN A 74 -14.99 1.05 -15.94
CA GLN A 74 -16.09 0.13 -16.21
C GLN A 74 -17.25 0.84 -16.92
N LYS A 75 -17.22 2.16 -16.94
CA LYS A 75 -18.17 2.99 -17.68
C LYS A 75 -17.50 4.32 -18.00
N PRO A 76 -18.02 5.09 -18.96
CA PRO A 76 -17.43 6.40 -19.26
C PRO A 76 -17.45 7.28 -18.03
N LEU A 77 -16.28 7.80 -17.65
CA LEU A 77 -16.15 8.66 -16.49
C LEU A 77 -14.86 9.46 -16.58
N VAL A 78 -14.83 10.56 -15.84
CA VAL A 78 -13.59 11.29 -15.56
C VAL A 78 -13.11 10.81 -14.20
N PRO A 79 -11.96 10.16 -14.11
CA PRO A 79 -11.55 9.59 -12.83
C PRO A 79 -11.21 10.69 -11.83
N ARG A 80 -11.71 10.49 -10.61
CA ARG A 80 -11.35 11.32 -9.48
C ARG A 80 -10.99 10.39 -8.35
N LEU A 81 -9.73 10.42 -7.96
CA LEU A 81 -9.23 9.58 -6.88
C LEU A 81 -8.67 10.48 -5.78
N SER A 82 -8.90 10.06 -4.55
CA SER A 82 -8.41 10.77 -3.37
C SER A 82 -7.57 9.82 -2.52
N PRO A 83 -6.38 9.45 -2.98
CA PRO A 83 -5.55 8.54 -2.21
C PRO A 83 -5.11 9.17 -0.89
N LYS A 84 -5.07 8.33 0.13
CA LYS A 84 -4.41 8.66 1.38
C LYS A 84 -3.05 7.99 1.34
N VAL A 85 -1.99 8.75 1.55
CA VAL A 85 -0.63 8.24 1.52
C VAL A 85 0.13 8.76 2.73
N VAL A 86 0.80 7.87 3.41
CA VAL A 86 1.69 8.22 4.53
C VAL A 86 3.07 7.70 4.18
N PHE A 87 4.01 8.62 3.95
CA PHE A 87 5.40 8.24 3.72
C PHE A 87 6.13 8.06 5.04
N TYR A 88 7.13 7.20 5.03
CA TYR A 88 8.00 6.97 6.18
C TYR A 88 9.39 7.50 5.81
N ASP A 89 9.94 8.37 6.64
CA ASP A 89 11.21 9.04 6.37
C ASP A 89 12.38 8.05 6.47
N LYS A 90 13.59 8.55 6.27
CA LYS A 90 14.77 7.67 6.26
C LYS A 90 15.06 7.03 7.61
N GLU A 91 14.52 7.57 8.69
CA GLU A 91 14.60 6.94 10.01
C GLU A 91 13.45 5.99 10.29
N GLY A 92 12.54 5.81 9.34
CA GLY A 92 11.38 4.94 9.52
C GLY A 92 10.22 5.57 10.27
N LYS A 93 10.21 6.89 10.40
CA LYS A 93 9.12 7.60 11.08
C LYS A 93 8.06 8.02 10.08
N PRO A 94 6.78 7.89 10.44
CA PRO A 94 5.72 8.30 9.55
C PRO A 94 5.65 9.83 9.44
N LEU A 95 5.43 10.30 8.22
CA LEU A 95 5.19 11.71 7.94
C LEU A 95 3.67 11.92 7.94
N GLY A 96 3.08 11.81 9.11
CA GLY A 96 1.64 11.93 9.30
C GLY A 96 1.10 10.77 10.11
N GLN A 97 -0.22 10.70 10.23
CA GLN A 97 -0.89 9.65 10.97
C GLN A 97 -0.82 8.33 10.19
N PRO A 98 -0.24 7.27 10.76
CA PRO A 98 -0.23 5.98 10.08
C PRO A 98 -1.63 5.49 9.71
N LEU A 99 -1.74 4.82 8.59
CA LEU A 99 -3.01 4.24 8.18
C LEU A 99 -3.28 2.97 9.02
N PRO A 100 -4.56 2.66 9.27
CA PRO A 100 -4.90 1.49 10.10
C PRO A 100 -4.42 0.19 9.45
N ARG A 101 -3.60 -0.55 10.19
CA ARG A 101 -3.10 -1.86 9.77
C ARG A 101 -3.07 -2.77 10.99
N GLY A 102 -3.12 -4.08 10.75
CA GLY A 102 -3.10 -5.06 11.83
C GLY A 102 -1.72 -5.30 12.40
N LYS A 103 -0.69 -4.83 11.71
CA LYS A 103 0.70 -4.96 12.16
C LYS A 103 1.42 -3.64 11.85
N PRO A 104 2.48 -3.32 12.61
CA PRO A 104 3.21 -2.07 12.37
C PRO A 104 3.96 -2.08 11.04
N PHE A 105 4.02 -0.94 10.38
CA PHE A 105 4.82 -0.79 9.16
C PHE A 105 6.26 -1.19 9.40
N ALA A 106 6.78 -0.98 10.61
CA ALA A 106 8.15 -1.33 10.95
C ALA A 106 8.48 -2.81 10.69
N GLU A 107 7.49 -3.69 10.78
CA GLU A 107 7.72 -5.10 10.47
C GLU A 107 7.97 -5.33 8.98
N LEU A 108 7.22 -4.62 8.13
CA LEU A 108 7.45 -4.68 6.69
C LEU A 108 8.81 -4.07 6.34
N LEU A 109 9.16 -2.98 7.00
CA LEU A 109 10.45 -2.33 6.77
C LEU A 109 11.60 -3.26 7.16
N ARG A 110 11.52 -3.93 8.31
CA ARG A 110 12.57 -4.87 8.71
C ARG A 110 12.70 -6.00 7.71
N LEU A 111 11.58 -6.48 7.20
CA LEU A 111 11.59 -7.52 6.18
C LEU A 111 12.28 -7.04 4.90
N ALA A 112 11.99 -5.82 4.47
CA ALA A 112 12.62 -5.23 3.30
C ALA A 112 14.13 -5.10 3.49
N GLN A 113 14.55 -4.66 4.67
CA GLN A 113 15.97 -4.46 4.96
C GLN A 113 16.75 -5.77 5.04
N ALA A 114 16.06 -6.86 5.39
CA ALA A 114 16.68 -8.18 5.50
C ALA A 114 16.46 -9.05 4.26
N TRP A 115 15.77 -8.53 3.26
CA TRP A 115 15.39 -9.31 2.08
C TRP A 115 16.59 -9.97 1.42
N GLY A 116 16.48 -11.28 1.18
CA GLY A 116 17.54 -12.05 0.54
C GLY A 116 18.60 -12.58 1.48
N ARG A 117 18.59 -12.21 2.76
CA ARG A 117 19.56 -12.74 3.72
C ARG A 117 19.30 -14.21 3.98
N GLU A 118 20.38 -14.95 4.20
CA GLU A 118 20.31 -16.36 4.50
C GLU A 118 21.07 -16.63 5.79
N GLY A 119 20.64 -17.65 6.51
CA GLY A 119 21.27 -18.02 7.76
C GLY A 119 20.29 -18.58 8.75
N LYS A 120 20.80 -18.94 9.93
CA LYS A 120 19.99 -19.48 11.01
C LYS A 120 19.60 -18.36 11.95
N ALA A 121 18.41 -18.50 12.55
CA ALA A 121 17.95 -17.62 13.60
C ALA A 121 17.81 -16.15 13.19
N LEU A 122 17.48 -15.89 11.92
CA LEU A 122 17.14 -14.54 11.48
C LEU A 122 15.74 -14.22 11.95
N LYS A 123 15.57 -13.05 12.59
CA LYS A 123 14.26 -12.64 13.11
C LYS A 123 13.22 -12.49 12.02
N GLU A 124 13.67 -12.06 10.84
CA GLU A 124 12.78 -11.82 9.71
C GLU A 124 12.45 -13.08 8.92
N ASP A 125 13.10 -14.20 9.26
CA ASP A 125 12.81 -15.50 8.65
C ASP A 125 11.60 -16.10 9.40
N LEU A 126 10.42 -15.69 9.02
CA LEU A 126 9.20 -16.04 9.73
C LEU A 126 8.77 -17.49 9.51
N ASP A 127 9.09 -18.06 8.37
CA ASP A 127 8.74 -19.47 8.07
C ASP A 127 9.85 -20.44 8.43
N GLY A 128 10.99 -19.97 8.87
CA GLY A 128 12.06 -20.84 9.36
C GLY A 128 12.83 -21.58 8.29
N ASP A 129 12.73 -21.17 7.03
CA ASP A 129 13.40 -21.89 5.93
C ASP A 129 14.87 -21.48 5.75
N GLY A 130 15.37 -20.57 6.58
CA GLY A 130 16.74 -20.10 6.52
C GLY A 130 16.98 -18.98 5.54
N LYS A 131 15.92 -18.38 4.99
CA LYS A 131 16.03 -17.35 3.97
C LYS A 131 14.91 -16.33 4.16
N VAL A 132 15.25 -15.05 4.05
CA VAL A 132 14.25 -13.97 4.14
C VAL A 132 13.77 -13.62 2.75
N GLY A 133 12.48 -13.77 2.49
CA GLY A 133 11.94 -13.51 1.17
C GLY A 133 10.42 -13.63 1.11
N GLU A 134 9.94 -14.06 -0.05
CA GLU A 134 8.53 -14.09 -0.38
C GLU A 134 7.67 -14.88 0.62
N ALA A 135 8.19 -16.01 1.13
CA ALA A 135 7.43 -16.81 2.09
C ALA A 135 7.20 -16.06 3.40
N ASP A 136 8.20 -15.29 3.84
CA ASP A 136 8.08 -14.48 5.05
C ASP A 136 7.11 -13.34 4.84
N LEU A 137 7.12 -12.76 3.64
CA LEU A 137 6.16 -11.71 3.30
C LEU A 137 4.73 -12.21 3.36
N ARG A 138 4.48 -13.45 2.87
CA ARG A 138 3.14 -14.02 2.95
C ARG A 138 2.67 -14.23 4.39
N LEU A 139 3.58 -14.61 5.28
CA LEU A 139 3.24 -14.74 6.70
C LEU A 139 2.96 -13.37 7.32
N LEU A 140 3.76 -12.36 6.98
CA LEU A 140 3.51 -11.01 7.45
C LEU A 140 2.15 -10.51 6.96
N ALA A 141 1.74 -10.89 5.75
CA ALA A 141 0.49 -10.45 5.15
C ALA A 141 -0.74 -10.91 5.93
N GLN A 142 -0.61 -11.98 6.71
CA GLN A 142 -1.74 -12.48 7.49
C GLN A 142 -2.17 -11.44 8.52
N ASP A 143 -3.44 -11.05 8.45
CA ASP A 143 -4.01 -10.05 9.36
C ASP A 143 -3.34 -8.69 9.30
N TYR A 144 -2.60 -8.41 8.24
CA TYR A 144 -1.97 -7.10 8.07
C TYR A 144 -2.98 -6.02 7.71
N PHE A 145 -3.92 -6.33 6.82
CA PHE A 145 -4.96 -5.39 6.45
C PHE A 145 -6.25 -5.76 7.17
N PRO A 146 -6.73 -4.90 8.08
CA PRO A 146 -8.02 -5.16 8.72
C PRO A 146 -9.13 -5.13 7.68
N LYS A 147 -10.19 -5.88 7.94
CA LYS A 147 -11.33 -5.90 7.02
C LYS A 147 -11.88 -4.49 6.86
N PRO A 148 -12.05 -4.00 5.61
CA PRO A 148 -12.57 -2.67 5.41
C PRO A 148 -14.00 -2.56 5.93
N GLU A 149 -14.32 -1.40 6.50
CA GLU A 149 -15.68 -1.14 6.93
C GLU A 149 -16.52 -0.80 5.71
N SER A 150 -17.66 -1.46 5.59
CA SER A 150 -18.62 -1.10 4.56
C SER A 150 -19.27 0.23 4.97
N PRO A 151 -19.50 1.14 4.03
CA PRO A 151 -20.24 2.36 4.36
C PRO A 151 -21.60 2.01 4.91
N SER A 152 -21.94 2.56 6.07
CA SER A 152 -23.26 2.37 6.62
C SER A 152 -24.26 3.21 5.85
N PRO A 153 -25.41 2.69 5.49
CA PRO A 153 -26.43 3.53 4.84
C PRO A 153 -26.90 4.67 5.71
N ASP A 154 -26.68 4.57 7.01
CA ASP A 154 -27.04 5.64 7.95
C ASP A 154 -25.90 6.57 8.26
N ALA A 155 -24.71 6.31 7.73
CA ALA A 155 -23.56 7.14 8.02
C ALA A 155 -23.74 8.51 7.39
N PRO A 156 -23.68 9.58 8.18
CA PRO A 156 -23.74 10.91 7.57
C PRO A 156 -22.44 11.11 6.83
N GLY A 157 -22.57 11.16 5.66
CA GLY A 157 -21.42 11.36 4.89
C GLY A 157 -20.20 10.66 5.38
N GLY A 158 -20.61 9.97 6.27
CA GLY A 158 -19.83 9.39 6.24
C GLY A 158 -19.39 9.25 5.73
N GLY A 159 -19.76 9.29 6.08
CA GLY A 159 -19.52 9.09 5.54
C GLY A 159 -19.13 9.67 5.01
N GLU A 160 -19.37 9.86 5.31
CA GLU A 160 -19.05 10.23 4.62
C GLU A 160 -18.41 10.82 4.42
N GLY A 161 -18.23 10.86 4.71
CA GLY A 161 -17.77 11.04 4.30
C GLY A 161 -17.25 11.15 3.92
N GLN A 162 -17.24 10.97 4.17
CA GLN A 162 -17.02 10.80 3.46
C GLN A 162 -16.72 10.97 2.64
N ALA A 163 -16.77 10.64 3.15
CA ALA A 163 -16.34 10.53 1.75
C ALA A 163 -15.88 11.79 1.21
N SER A 164 -15.85 12.65 1.99
CA SER A 164 -15.52 14.00 1.60
C SER A 164 -14.15 14.12 0.98
N GLY A 165 -13.23 13.31 1.35
CA GLY A 165 -11.93 13.37 0.74
C GLY A 165 -11.92 13.01 -0.73
N ASP A 166 -13.01 12.55 -1.23
CA ASP A 166 -13.07 12.05 -2.61
C ASP A 166 -12.95 13.13 -3.65
N GLU A 167 -13.12 14.38 -3.29
CA GLU A 167 -12.94 15.45 -4.25
C GLU A 167 -11.51 15.83 -4.51
N GLN A 168 -10.61 15.35 -3.71
CA GLN A 168 -9.23 15.74 -3.89
C GLN A 168 -8.56 14.89 -4.93
N VAL A 169 -7.65 15.48 -5.67
CA VAL A 169 -6.93 14.81 -6.74
C VAL A 169 -5.46 14.80 -6.41
N CYS A 170 -4.83 13.68 -6.66
CA CYS A 170 -3.41 13.51 -6.43
C CYS A 170 -2.60 13.81 -7.65
#